data_05557864e74c035631cf601c8016b6a2
#
_entry.id   05557864e74c035631cf601c8016b6a2
#
_cell.length_a   1.000
_cell.length_b   1.000
_cell.length_c   1.000
_cell.angle_alpha   90.00
_cell.angle_beta   90.00
_cell.angle_gamma   90.00
#
_symmetry.space_group_name_H-M   'P 1'
#
loop_
_entity.id
_entity.type
_entity.pdbx_description
1 polymer ?
#
loop_
_entity_poly.entity_id
_entity_poly.type
_entity_poly.pdbx_seq_one_letter_code
_entity_poly.pdbx_strand_id
1 'polypeptide(L)'
;MATTKDVVDIASLLSWAFGFSTARSHEYISNIGLETLRLIRGGDGRPVVCAGLLQTAHVFHGKSVQAANIVHVAIAPERRGQGLAVPFVDALCDEAKSNGAVIATLFASTRPVYRKAGFELAGHEIVYEAATAALPSASRLAFDRVELDDPRLAVAYVAKTLAESGLLDRGAAHWNELRRAPTDALAAYLAEGEAAYLILDMGDKTCLKVRDWFAASPDAVQGLLSFLARFRSVYPAVRWHGAPQDDLVAAMPDKGWRLAHQEEWLLRALDPAAALRQRGYHVDQAKLALRIGDKSLAIDVREGAAEVGEGAVASDPVVCVHAPAFVQLFTGFRSASKLARYGLVAGDSAGIRRCDQLFAGPPPWVAEHF
;
A
#
# COMPACT_ATOMS: atom_id res chain seq x y z
N MET A 1 5.04 5.77 -24.42
CA MET A 1 3.91 6.50 -23.84
C MET A 1 2.68 6.30 -24.71
N ALA A 2 1.49 6.34 -24.09
CA ALA A 2 0.22 6.31 -24.80
C ALA A 2 -0.15 7.67 -25.40
N THR A 3 -0.99 7.64 -26.42
CA THR A 3 -1.53 8.83 -27.10
C THR A 3 -3.07 8.70 -27.16
N THR A 4 -3.75 9.77 -27.53
CA THR A 4 -5.22 9.76 -27.69
C THR A 4 -5.72 8.70 -28.68
N LYS A 5 -4.90 8.33 -29.66
CA LYS A 5 -5.22 7.26 -30.64
C LYS A 5 -5.27 5.87 -30.03
N ASP A 6 -4.59 5.66 -28.91
CA ASP A 6 -4.46 4.35 -28.24
C ASP A 6 -5.60 4.08 -27.27
N VAL A 7 -6.43 5.06 -26.92
CA VAL A 7 -7.44 4.97 -25.86
C VAL A 7 -8.41 3.80 -26.07
N VAL A 8 -8.88 3.60 -27.30
CA VAL A 8 -9.83 2.51 -27.62
C VAL A 8 -9.18 1.14 -27.46
N ASP A 9 -7.94 0.98 -27.95
CA ASP A 9 -7.23 -0.29 -27.85
C ASP A 9 -6.82 -0.60 -26.40
N ILE A 10 -6.40 0.41 -25.63
CA ILE A 10 -6.11 0.28 -24.19
C ILE A 10 -7.39 -0.10 -23.42
N ALA A 11 -8.52 0.57 -23.71
CA ALA A 11 -9.79 0.24 -23.07
C ALA A 11 -10.20 -1.22 -23.34
N SER A 12 -9.94 -1.71 -24.54
CA SER A 12 -10.15 -3.12 -24.91
C SER A 12 -9.24 -4.06 -24.12
N LEU A 13 -7.94 -3.75 -24.01
CA LEU A 13 -6.98 -4.52 -23.20
C LEU A 13 -7.41 -4.62 -21.74
N LEU A 14 -7.84 -3.49 -21.14
CA LEU A 14 -8.34 -3.45 -19.77
C LEU A 14 -9.62 -4.27 -19.59
N SER A 15 -10.53 -4.20 -20.56
CA SER A 15 -11.75 -5.02 -20.56
C SER A 15 -11.43 -6.52 -20.59
N TRP A 16 -10.54 -6.96 -21.47
CA TRP A 16 -10.16 -8.38 -21.59
C TRP A 16 -9.35 -8.92 -20.42
N ALA A 17 -8.56 -8.04 -19.78
CA ALA A 17 -7.72 -8.44 -18.65
C ALA A 17 -8.45 -8.42 -17.31
N PHE A 18 -9.31 -7.44 -17.08
CA PHE A 18 -9.90 -7.13 -15.77
C PHE A 18 -11.44 -7.12 -15.77
N GLY A 19 -12.08 -7.35 -16.89
CA GLY A 19 -13.55 -7.33 -17.00
C GLY A 19 -14.14 -5.91 -16.86
N PHE A 20 -13.37 -4.87 -17.11
CA PHE A 20 -13.87 -3.48 -17.07
C PHE A 20 -14.89 -3.27 -18.18
N SER A 21 -15.98 -2.56 -17.89
CA SER A 21 -16.83 -2.02 -18.95
C SER A 21 -16.06 -0.96 -19.75
N THR A 22 -16.45 -0.72 -21.00
CA THR A 22 -15.84 0.34 -21.82
C THR A 22 -15.87 1.69 -21.10
N ALA A 23 -17.00 2.05 -20.50
CA ALA A 23 -17.14 3.30 -19.75
C ALA A 23 -16.15 3.40 -18.59
N ARG A 24 -16.02 2.33 -17.79
CA ARG A 24 -15.05 2.26 -16.69
C ARG A 24 -13.60 2.35 -17.19
N SER A 25 -13.27 1.72 -18.32
CA SER A 25 -11.94 1.79 -18.91
C SER A 25 -11.59 3.20 -19.35
N HIS A 26 -12.52 3.91 -20.01
CA HIS A 26 -12.31 5.30 -20.39
C HIS A 26 -12.18 6.22 -19.18
N GLU A 27 -13.02 6.05 -18.18
CA GLU A 27 -12.93 6.78 -16.91
C GLU A 27 -11.57 6.56 -16.25
N TYR A 28 -11.14 5.31 -16.11
CA TYR A 28 -9.84 4.95 -15.56
C TYR A 28 -8.68 5.63 -16.30
N ILE A 29 -8.65 5.53 -17.65
CA ILE A 29 -7.62 6.16 -18.48
C ILE A 29 -7.61 7.68 -18.27
N SER A 30 -8.78 8.30 -18.20
CA SER A 30 -8.90 9.75 -17.94
C SER A 30 -8.38 10.14 -16.55
N ASN A 31 -8.57 9.26 -15.55
CA ASN A 31 -8.19 9.53 -14.17
C ASN A 31 -6.69 9.47 -13.94
N ILE A 32 -6.03 8.45 -14.48
CA ILE A 32 -4.57 8.28 -14.30
C ILE A 32 -3.76 9.12 -15.29
N GLY A 33 -4.37 9.58 -16.38
CA GLY A 33 -3.73 10.33 -17.45
C GLY A 33 -2.99 9.45 -18.47
N LEU A 34 -3.01 9.85 -19.73
CA LEU A 34 -2.33 9.11 -20.81
C LEU A 34 -0.81 9.09 -20.63
N GLU A 35 -0.26 10.12 -20.02
CA GLU A 35 1.17 10.27 -19.75
C GLU A 35 1.71 9.21 -18.77
N THR A 36 0.85 8.62 -17.94
CA THR A 36 1.23 7.54 -17.02
C THR A 36 1.24 6.17 -17.70
N LEU A 37 0.57 6.02 -18.83
CA LEU A 37 0.43 4.74 -19.52
C LEU A 37 1.65 4.40 -20.38
N ARG A 38 2.11 3.16 -20.27
CA ARG A 38 3.20 2.56 -21.04
C ARG A 38 2.67 1.39 -21.85
N LEU A 39 3.23 1.22 -23.06
CA LEU A 39 2.72 0.29 -24.07
C LEU A 39 3.84 -0.51 -24.72
N ILE A 40 3.55 -1.77 -25.09
CA ILE A 40 4.23 -2.47 -26.17
C ILE A 40 3.26 -2.55 -27.35
N ARG A 41 3.75 -2.29 -28.56
CA ARG A 41 2.95 -2.37 -29.80
C ARG A 41 3.25 -3.65 -30.57
N GLY A 42 2.23 -4.20 -31.16
CA GLY A 42 2.34 -5.29 -32.14
C GLY A 42 2.88 -4.80 -33.50
N GLY A 43 3.07 -5.73 -34.44
CA GLY A 43 3.54 -5.42 -35.79
C GLY A 43 2.56 -4.56 -36.61
N ASP A 44 1.29 -4.50 -36.23
CA ASP A 44 0.25 -3.64 -36.80
C ASP A 44 0.19 -2.24 -36.15
N GLY A 45 1.09 -1.95 -35.20
CA GLY A 45 1.15 -0.69 -34.45
C GLY A 45 0.18 -0.56 -33.29
N ARG A 46 -0.74 -1.52 -33.08
CA ARG A 46 -1.70 -1.49 -31.97
C ARG A 46 -1.05 -1.90 -30.64
N PRO A 47 -1.48 -1.33 -29.50
CA PRO A 47 -1.07 -1.79 -28.20
C PRO A 47 -1.41 -3.27 -27.97
N VAL A 48 -0.43 -4.08 -27.59
CA VAL A 48 -0.59 -5.48 -27.20
C VAL A 48 -0.26 -5.72 -25.72
N VAL A 49 0.44 -4.78 -25.09
CA VAL A 49 0.66 -4.73 -23.63
C VAL A 49 0.45 -3.29 -23.17
N CYS A 50 -0.19 -3.11 -22.03
CA CYS A 50 -0.24 -1.81 -21.36
C CYS A 50 -0.12 -1.95 -19.84
N ALA A 51 0.35 -0.89 -19.20
CA ALA A 51 0.28 -0.69 -17.75
C ALA A 51 0.31 0.80 -17.42
N GLY A 52 -0.21 1.17 -16.26
CA GLY A 52 0.04 2.48 -15.67
C GLY A 52 1.30 2.45 -14.80
N LEU A 53 2.09 3.53 -14.87
CA LEU A 53 3.25 3.78 -14.02
C LEU A 53 3.02 5.09 -13.26
N LEU A 54 2.62 4.99 -11.99
CA LEU A 54 2.23 6.13 -11.16
C LEU A 54 3.36 6.47 -10.20
N GLN A 55 3.89 7.69 -10.29
CA GLN A 55 4.85 8.19 -9.30
C GLN A 55 4.11 8.49 -7.99
N THR A 56 4.61 7.94 -6.89
CA THR A 56 3.99 8.01 -5.57
C THR A 56 5.03 7.88 -4.47
N ALA A 57 4.59 7.72 -3.23
CA ALA A 57 5.43 7.32 -2.13
C ALA A 57 4.63 6.47 -1.13
N HIS A 58 5.32 5.62 -0.38
CA HIS A 58 4.76 4.90 0.74
C HIS A 58 5.42 5.36 2.04
N VAL A 59 4.64 5.41 3.12
CA VAL A 59 5.16 5.80 4.43
C VAL A 59 5.59 4.54 5.20
N PHE A 60 6.86 4.51 5.62
CA PHE A 60 7.38 3.48 6.51
C PHE A 60 7.96 4.14 7.75
N HIS A 61 7.37 3.84 8.91
CA HIS A 61 7.76 4.42 10.20
C HIS A 61 7.85 5.95 10.16
N GLY A 62 6.77 6.58 9.68
CA GLY A 62 6.62 8.03 9.63
C GLY A 62 7.48 8.77 8.60
N LYS A 63 8.19 8.06 7.72
CA LYS A 63 8.99 8.64 6.65
C LYS A 63 8.50 8.21 5.28
N SER A 64 8.42 9.16 4.37
CA SER A 64 8.02 8.95 2.98
C SER A 64 9.17 8.33 2.18
N VAL A 65 8.89 7.22 1.51
CA VAL A 65 9.81 6.48 0.63
C VAL A 65 9.31 6.58 -0.80
N GLN A 66 10.10 7.18 -1.69
CA GLN A 66 9.75 7.41 -3.09
C GLN A 66 9.49 6.09 -3.80
N ALA A 67 8.32 5.97 -4.40
CA ALA A 67 7.81 4.75 -5.00
C ALA A 67 7.22 4.99 -6.39
N ALA A 68 7.09 3.92 -7.15
CA ALA A 68 6.24 3.87 -8.33
C ALA A 68 5.25 2.71 -8.19
N ASN A 69 3.95 2.99 -8.34
CA ASN A 69 2.93 1.95 -8.41
C ASN A 69 2.76 1.53 -9.86
N ILE A 70 2.96 0.23 -10.15
CA ILE A 70 2.69 -0.38 -11.44
C ILE A 70 1.28 -0.94 -11.40
N VAL A 71 0.38 -0.35 -12.17
CA VAL A 71 -1.05 -0.64 -12.11
C VAL A 71 -1.57 -1.23 -13.41
N HIS A 72 -2.50 -2.17 -13.30
CA HIS A 72 -3.28 -2.73 -14.42
C HIS A 72 -2.41 -3.23 -15.58
N VAL A 73 -1.42 -4.09 -15.29
CA VAL A 73 -0.62 -4.75 -16.34
C VAL A 73 -1.51 -5.68 -17.16
N ALA A 74 -1.86 -5.28 -18.36
CA ALA A 74 -2.71 -6.02 -19.29
C ALA A 74 -1.94 -6.49 -20.51
N ILE A 75 -2.13 -7.75 -20.91
CA ILE A 75 -1.52 -8.35 -22.11
C ILE A 75 -2.65 -8.92 -22.96
N ALA A 76 -2.64 -8.59 -24.25
CA ALA A 76 -3.59 -9.11 -25.22
C ALA A 76 -3.65 -10.66 -25.16
N PRO A 77 -4.83 -11.27 -25.15
CA PRO A 77 -4.99 -12.73 -24.96
C PRO A 77 -4.09 -13.57 -25.89
N GLU A 78 -3.99 -13.18 -27.16
CA GLU A 78 -3.21 -13.86 -28.20
C GLU A 78 -1.69 -13.66 -28.04
N ARG A 79 -1.26 -12.81 -27.13
CA ARG A 79 0.16 -12.54 -26.81
C ARG A 79 0.59 -13.09 -25.45
N ARG A 80 -0.35 -13.66 -24.70
CA ARG A 80 -0.04 -14.30 -23.41
C ARG A 80 0.84 -15.53 -23.63
N GLY A 81 1.65 -15.86 -22.63
CA GLY A 81 2.59 -16.98 -22.70
C GLY A 81 3.86 -16.73 -23.54
N GLN A 82 4.00 -15.57 -24.21
CA GLN A 82 5.17 -15.23 -25.05
C GLN A 82 6.30 -14.56 -24.24
N GLY A 83 6.24 -14.53 -22.91
CA GLY A 83 7.32 -13.97 -22.05
C GLY A 83 7.36 -12.44 -22.00
N LEU A 84 6.35 -11.72 -22.48
CA LEU A 84 6.36 -10.25 -22.57
C LEU A 84 6.28 -9.55 -21.20
N ALA A 85 5.68 -10.19 -20.20
CA ALA A 85 5.40 -9.54 -18.90
C ALA A 85 6.67 -9.12 -18.15
N VAL A 86 7.64 -10.01 -17.99
CA VAL A 86 8.85 -9.75 -17.20
C VAL A 86 9.69 -8.63 -17.82
N PRO A 87 10.08 -8.67 -19.12
CA PRO A 87 10.83 -7.56 -19.72
C PRO A 87 10.07 -6.22 -19.68
N PHE A 88 8.74 -6.25 -19.82
CA PHE A 88 7.93 -5.03 -19.73
C PHE A 88 7.96 -4.42 -18.33
N VAL A 89 7.76 -5.25 -17.31
CA VAL A 89 7.81 -4.81 -15.90
C VAL A 89 9.22 -4.34 -15.52
N ASP A 90 10.27 -5.00 -16.02
CA ASP A 90 11.67 -4.55 -15.82
C ASP A 90 11.88 -3.16 -16.41
N ALA A 91 11.42 -2.91 -17.64
CA ALA A 91 11.53 -1.59 -18.27
C ALA A 91 10.76 -0.50 -17.49
N LEU A 92 9.58 -0.84 -16.93
CA LEU A 92 8.84 0.08 -16.04
C LEU A 92 9.62 0.39 -14.76
N CYS A 93 10.27 -0.62 -14.17
CA CYS A 93 11.11 -0.44 -12.99
C CYS A 93 12.34 0.43 -13.27
N ASP A 94 12.99 0.25 -14.42
CA ASP A 94 14.14 1.06 -14.83
C ASP A 94 13.73 2.52 -15.06
N GLU A 95 12.59 2.75 -15.70
CA GLU A 95 12.01 4.09 -15.86
C GLU A 95 11.65 4.70 -14.51
N ALA A 96 10.99 3.96 -13.63
CA ALA A 96 10.63 4.41 -12.28
C ALA A 96 11.87 4.86 -11.50
N LYS A 97 12.94 4.05 -11.53
CA LYS A 97 14.23 4.36 -10.90
C LYS A 97 14.85 5.63 -11.48
N SER A 98 14.82 5.78 -12.80
CA SER A 98 15.35 6.98 -13.48
C SER A 98 14.57 8.25 -13.08
N ASN A 99 13.31 8.11 -12.70
CA ASN A 99 12.44 9.16 -12.21
C ASN A 99 12.52 9.35 -10.68
N GLY A 100 13.47 8.69 -10.00
CA GLY A 100 13.75 8.89 -8.57
C GLY A 100 13.02 7.93 -7.63
N ALA A 101 12.22 6.99 -8.12
CA ALA A 101 11.64 5.96 -7.27
C ALA A 101 12.71 4.99 -6.76
N VAL A 102 12.70 4.68 -5.48
CA VAL A 102 13.63 3.72 -4.85
C VAL A 102 12.98 2.36 -4.63
N ILE A 103 11.67 2.29 -4.71
CA ILE A 103 10.86 1.07 -4.69
C ILE A 103 9.81 1.10 -5.80
N ALA A 104 9.38 -0.07 -6.27
CA ALA A 104 8.21 -0.24 -7.12
C ALA A 104 7.22 -1.19 -6.43
N THR A 105 5.91 -0.94 -6.55
CA THR A 105 4.86 -1.73 -5.91
C THR A 105 3.77 -2.11 -6.90
N LEU A 106 3.08 -3.20 -6.63
CA LEU A 106 1.94 -3.67 -7.42
C LEU A 106 1.09 -4.69 -6.65
N PHE A 107 -0.15 -4.88 -7.11
CA PHE A 107 -0.96 -6.07 -6.82
C PHE A 107 -0.80 -7.10 -7.93
N ALA A 108 -0.56 -8.35 -7.55
CA ALA A 108 -0.21 -9.40 -8.49
C ALA A 108 -1.37 -10.37 -8.74
N SER A 109 -1.98 -10.34 -9.92
CA SER A 109 -2.90 -11.40 -10.35
C SER A 109 -2.23 -12.78 -10.42
N THR A 110 -0.90 -12.83 -10.58
CA THR A 110 -0.09 -14.05 -10.57
C THR A 110 1.32 -13.80 -10.04
N ARG A 111 1.62 -14.30 -8.85
CA ARG A 111 2.91 -14.09 -8.17
C ARG A 111 4.15 -14.60 -8.92
N PRO A 112 4.14 -15.80 -9.59
CA PRO A 112 5.33 -16.31 -10.25
C PRO A 112 5.93 -15.38 -11.31
N VAL A 113 5.11 -14.63 -12.03
CA VAL A 113 5.57 -13.66 -13.05
C VAL A 113 6.35 -12.53 -12.39
N TYR A 114 5.76 -11.92 -11.37
CA TYR A 114 6.37 -10.76 -10.69
C TYR A 114 7.56 -11.15 -9.82
N ARG A 115 7.58 -12.36 -9.25
CA ARG A 115 8.77 -12.88 -8.57
C ARG A 115 9.95 -13.03 -9.52
N LYS A 116 9.73 -13.44 -10.78
CA LYS A 116 10.79 -13.45 -11.81
C LYS A 116 11.32 -12.04 -12.11
N ALA A 117 10.47 -11.02 -11.99
CA ALA A 117 10.85 -9.62 -12.09
C ALA A 117 11.36 -9.03 -10.75
N GLY A 118 11.69 -9.84 -9.76
CA GLY A 118 12.31 -9.40 -8.49
C GLY A 118 11.36 -8.80 -7.46
N PHE A 119 10.05 -8.90 -7.65
CA PHE A 119 9.06 -8.51 -6.64
C PHE A 119 8.87 -9.61 -5.59
N GLU A 120 8.57 -9.21 -4.37
CA GLU A 120 8.22 -10.13 -3.28
C GLU A 120 7.16 -9.50 -2.38
N LEU A 121 6.50 -10.32 -1.56
CA LEU A 121 5.45 -9.93 -0.63
C LEU A 121 5.92 -8.79 0.28
N ALA A 122 5.11 -7.75 0.42
CA ALA A 122 5.47 -6.53 1.11
C ALA A 122 4.51 -6.16 2.25
N GLY A 123 3.26 -6.57 2.16
CA GLY A 123 2.23 -6.28 3.15
C GLY A 123 0.86 -6.76 2.68
N HIS A 124 -0.19 -6.27 3.32
CA HIS A 124 -1.55 -6.65 3.04
C HIS A 124 -2.44 -5.45 2.66
N GLU A 125 -3.43 -5.70 1.83
CA GLU A 125 -4.71 -4.99 1.81
C GLU A 125 -5.71 -5.87 2.55
N ILE A 126 -6.42 -5.33 3.53
CA ILE A 126 -7.40 -6.06 4.34
C ILE A 126 -8.69 -5.27 4.40
N VAL A 127 -9.80 -5.94 4.12
CA VAL A 127 -11.15 -5.41 4.31
C VAL A 127 -11.84 -6.21 5.38
N TYR A 128 -12.25 -5.53 6.42
CA TYR A 128 -13.11 -6.06 7.47
C TYR A 128 -14.57 -5.75 7.18
N GLU A 129 -15.45 -6.59 7.68
CA GLU A 129 -16.90 -6.39 7.65
C GLU A 129 -17.50 -6.74 9.00
N ALA A 130 -18.40 -5.89 9.47
CA ALA A 130 -19.19 -6.17 10.67
C ALA A 130 -20.67 -5.94 10.41
N ALA A 131 -21.52 -6.69 11.12
CA ALA A 131 -22.92 -6.35 11.20
C ALA A 131 -23.06 -5.03 11.98
N THR A 132 -23.75 -4.03 11.43
CA THR A 132 -23.93 -2.73 12.11
C THR A 132 -24.64 -2.85 13.45
N ALA A 133 -25.50 -3.87 13.62
CA ALA A 133 -26.15 -4.17 14.87
C ALA A 133 -25.20 -4.69 15.98
N ALA A 134 -24.01 -5.22 15.60
CA ALA A 134 -23.01 -5.71 16.54
C ALA A 134 -22.06 -4.61 17.02
N LEU A 135 -22.09 -3.42 16.42
CA LEU A 135 -21.24 -2.32 16.80
C LEU A 135 -21.65 -1.73 18.16
N PRO A 136 -20.67 -1.40 19.04
CA PRO A 136 -20.96 -0.72 20.30
C PRO A 136 -21.56 0.68 20.05
N SER A 137 -22.43 1.13 20.95
CA SER A 137 -23.13 2.42 20.80
C SER A 137 -23.09 3.29 22.08
N ALA A 138 -22.09 3.06 22.93
CA ALA A 138 -22.01 3.72 24.25
C ALA A 138 -21.33 5.09 24.22
N SER A 139 -20.47 5.37 23.21
CA SER A 139 -19.76 6.64 23.15
C SER A 139 -20.66 7.80 22.74
N ARG A 140 -20.41 8.98 23.34
CA ARG A 140 -21.10 10.24 23.05
C ARG A 140 -20.25 11.21 22.22
N LEU A 141 -19.13 10.77 21.68
CA LEU A 141 -18.29 11.61 20.82
C LEU A 141 -19.13 12.17 19.67
N ALA A 142 -19.14 13.50 19.55
CA ALA A 142 -19.88 14.19 18.52
C ALA A 142 -19.08 14.17 17.20
N PHE A 143 -19.81 14.07 16.09
CA PHE A 143 -19.25 14.15 14.73
C PHE A 143 -20.04 15.17 13.93
N ASP A 144 -19.35 16.09 13.31
CA ASP A 144 -19.91 17.06 12.39
C ASP A 144 -19.62 16.62 10.95
N ARG A 145 -20.59 16.86 10.06
CA ARG A 145 -20.37 16.70 8.63
C ARG A 145 -19.47 17.84 8.14
N VAL A 146 -18.44 17.49 7.36
CA VAL A 146 -17.52 18.43 6.75
C VAL A 146 -17.47 18.19 5.23
N GLU A 147 -16.91 19.15 4.50
CA GLU A 147 -16.69 18.98 3.06
C GLU A 147 -15.61 17.90 2.81
N LEU A 148 -15.71 17.21 1.67
CA LEU A 148 -14.76 16.13 1.32
C LEU A 148 -13.33 16.65 1.09
N ASP A 149 -13.17 17.94 0.85
CA ASP A 149 -11.87 18.61 0.67
C ASP A 149 -11.42 19.42 1.91
N ASP A 150 -12.08 19.23 3.05
CA ASP A 150 -11.67 19.85 4.31
C ASP A 150 -10.20 19.48 4.62
N PRO A 151 -9.30 20.48 4.76
CA PRO A 151 -7.86 20.24 4.95
C PRO A 151 -7.53 19.46 6.21
N ARG A 152 -8.40 19.48 7.23
CA ARG A 152 -8.22 18.74 8.48
C ARG A 152 -8.22 17.22 8.25
N LEU A 153 -8.92 16.72 7.23
CA LEU A 153 -8.88 15.30 6.86
C LEU A 153 -7.46 14.88 6.43
N ALA A 154 -6.78 15.72 5.66
CA ALA A 154 -5.40 15.44 5.23
C ALA A 154 -4.43 15.50 6.41
N VAL A 155 -4.60 16.43 7.34
CA VAL A 155 -3.79 16.53 8.57
C VAL A 155 -3.96 15.27 9.42
N ALA A 156 -5.20 14.83 9.63
CA ALA A 156 -5.50 13.61 10.39
C ALA A 156 -4.96 12.35 9.69
N TYR A 157 -4.97 12.30 8.34
CA TYR A 157 -4.35 11.22 7.59
C TYR A 157 -2.83 11.16 7.80
N VAL A 158 -2.14 12.30 7.88
CA VAL A 158 -0.71 12.32 8.22
C VAL A 158 -0.48 11.68 9.59
N ALA A 159 -1.30 12.00 10.59
CA ALA A 159 -1.20 11.35 11.90
C ALA A 159 -1.39 9.83 11.83
N LYS A 160 -2.32 9.34 10.99
CA LYS A 160 -2.48 7.90 10.69
C LYS A 160 -1.20 7.29 10.13
N THR A 161 -0.55 7.96 9.16
CA THR A 161 0.68 7.43 8.53
C THR A 161 1.88 7.41 9.47
N LEU A 162 1.88 8.21 10.56
CA LEU A 162 2.91 8.15 11.59
C LEU A 162 2.77 6.91 12.49
N ALA A 163 1.54 6.45 12.71
CA ALA A 163 1.24 5.29 13.54
C ALA A 163 1.33 3.95 12.78
N GLU A 164 1.14 3.99 11.47
CA GLU A 164 1.03 2.83 10.60
C GLU A 164 2.26 2.65 9.70
N SER A 165 2.32 1.54 8.94
CA SER A 165 3.41 1.27 8.00
C SER A 165 2.85 0.76 6.66
N GLY A 166 3.42 1.24 5.56
CA GLY A 166 3.07 0.83 4.20
C GLY A 166 2.02 1.70 3.52
N LEU A 167 1.30 2.56 4.25
CA LEU A 167 0.29 3.46 3.67
C LEU A 167 0.88 4.38 2.60
N LEU A 168 0.05 4.79 1.64
CA LEU A 168 0.46 5.78 0.65
C LEU A 168 0.71 7.15 1.29
N ASP A 169 1.75 7.84 0.86
CA ASP A 169 1.88 9.29 1.06
C ASP A 169 1.00 9.97 0.01
N ARG A 170 -0.23 10.29 0.39
CA ARG A 170 -1.27 10.73 -0.55
C ARG A 170 -1.00 12.11 -1.10
N GLY A 171 -0.72 12.18 -2.40
CA GLY A 171 -0.79 13.42 -3.17
C GLY A 171 -2.22 13.76 -3.63
N ALA A 172 -2.37 14.86 -4.36
CA ALA A 172 -3.66 15.36 -4.84
C ALA A 172 -4.47 14.31 -5.64
N ALA A 173 -3.80 13.51 -6.48
CA ALA A 173 -4.46 12.48 -7.28
C ALA A 173 -5.15 11.40 -6.42
N HIS A 174 -4.47 10.95 -5.34
CA HIS A 174 -5.04 9.97 -4.41
C HIS A 174 -6.24 10.53 -3.65
N TRP A 175 -6.16 11.78 -3.18
CA TRP A 175 -7.27 12.46 -2.53
C TRP A 175 -8.46 12.65 -3.49
N ASN A 176 -8.20 12.98 -4.75
CA ASN A 176 -9.25 13.12 -5.76
C ASN A 176 -9.95 11.78 -6.04
N GLU A 177 -9.19 10.67 -6.10
CA GLU A 177 -9.78 9.34 -6.27
C GLU A 177 -10.62 8.92 -5.05
N LEU A 178 -10.17 9.22 -3.84
CA LEU A 178 -10.90 8.94 -2.60
C LEU A 178 -12.24 9.71 -2.55
N ARG A 179 -12.27 10.93 -3.09
CA ARG A 179 -13.46 11.80 -3.17
C ARG A 179 -14.41 11.43 -4.31
N ARG A 180 -14.04 10.45 -5.13
CA ARG A 180 -14.84 10.02 -6.26
C ARG A 180 -15.67 8.80 -5.88
N ALA A 181 -16.97 8.87 -6.13
CA ALA A 181 -17.87 7.72 -6.04
C ALA A 181 -18.74 7.64 -7.29
N PRO A 182 -19.24 6.44 -7.63
CA PRO A 182 -20.24 6.25 -8.68
C PRO A 182 -21.57 6.97 -8.40
N THR A 183 -21.77 7.39 -7.17
CA THR A 183 -23.00 8.06 -6.69
C THR A 183 -22.61 9.29 -5.86
N ASP A 184 -23.51 10.31 -5.80
CA ASP A 184 -23.35 11.49 -4.95
C ASP A 184 -23.54 11.20 -3.45
N ALA A 185 -23.28 9.96 -3.03
CA ALA A 185 -23.56 9.48 -1.69
C ALA A 185 -22.31 9.44 -0.78
N LEU A 186 -21.25 10.18 -1.13
CA LEU A 186 -20.10 10.37 -0.25
C LEU A 186 -20.38 11.44 0.81
N ALA A 187 -19.92 11.20 2.02
CA ALA A 187 -19.90 12.19 3.09
C ALA A 187 -18.67 12.01 3.98
N ALA A 188 -18.08 13.12 4.39
CA ALA A 188 -17.02 13.17 5.37
C ALA A 188 -17.55 13.66 6.72
N TYR A 189 -17.03 13.10 7.79
CA TYR A 189 -17.35 13.44 9.17
C TYR A 189 -16.06 13.60 9.96
N LEU A 190 -16.01 14.65 10.78
CA LEU A 190 -14.90 14.94 11.67
C LEU A 190 -15.40 14.97 13.11
N ALA A 191 -14.70 14.31 14.01
CA ALA A 191 -15.03 14.31 15.42
C ALA A 191 -14.62 15.63 16.09
N GLU A 192 -15.30 15.97 17.16
CA GLU A 192 -14.94 17.09 18.04
C GLU A 192 -13.45 16.99 18.46
N GLY A 193 -12.72 18.11 18.40
CA GLY A 193 -11.30 18.15 18.71
C GLY A 193 -10.41 17.42 17.68
N GLU A 194 -10.94 17.11 16.49
CA GLU A 194 -10.23 16.41 15.40
C GLU A 194 -9.69 15.01 15.79
N ALA A 195 -10.28 14.42 16.84
CA ALA A 195 -9.83 13.14 17.39
C ALA A 195 -10.06 11.94 16.46
N ALA A 196 -10.96 12.07 15.49
CA ALA A 196 -11.26 11.04 14.51
C ALA A 196 -11.90 11.61 13.25
N TYR A 197 -11.80 10.91 12.12
CA TYR A 197 -12.60 11.19 10.92
C TYR A 197 -13.08 9.92 10.25
N LEU A 198 -14.13 10.08 9.42
CA LEU A 198 -14.69 9.06 8.55
C LEU A 198 -15.01 9.66 7.19
N ILE A 199 -14.71 8.93 6.11
CA ILE A 199 -15.26 9.17 4.77
C ILE A 199 -16.12 7.95 4.43
N LEU A 200 -17.41 8.17 4.24
CA LEU A 200 -18.41 7.13 4.02
C LEU A 200 -18.93 7.17 2.59
N ASP A 201 -19.04 6.01 1.96
CA ASP A 201 -19.82 5.80 0.74
C ASP A 201 -21.13 5.11 1.11
N MET A 202 -22.22 5.82 0.93
CA MET A 202 -23.58 5.44 1.31
C MET A 202 -24.45 5.02 0.11
N GLY A 203 -23.84 4.79 -1.06
CA GLY A 203 -24.55 4.49 -2.30
C GLY A 203 -25.15 3.07 -2.36
N ASP A 204 -24.53 2.11 -1.69
CA ASP A 204 -24.97 0.71 -1.65
C ASP A 204 -25.69 0.42 -0.33
N LYS A 205 -27.01 0.25 -0.38
CA LYS A 205 -27.83 0.01 0.83
C LYS A 205 -27.60 -1.35 1.48
N THR A 206 -26.91 -2.26 0.82
CA THR A 206 -26.55 -3.56 1.41
C THR A 206 -25.37 -3.49 2.37
N CYS A 207 -24.50 -2.48 2.20
CA CYS A 207 -23.30 -2.31 2.99
C CYS A 207 -22.84 -0.85 3.03
N LEU A 208 -22.68 -0.29 4.23
CA LEU A 208 -22.03 1.00 4.43
C LEU A 208 -20.52 0.83 4.22
N LYS A 209 -19.92 1.57 3.28
CA LYS A 209 -18.48 1.47 3.01
C LYS A 209 -17.76 2.65 3.67
N VAL A 210 -16.83 2.36 4.56
CA VAL A 210 -15.88 3.33 5.09
C VAL A 210 -14.71 3.39 4.10
N ARG A 211 -14.65 4.47 3.33
CA ARG A 211 -13.60 4.72 2.32
C ARG A 211 -12.26 5.05 2.97
N ASP A 212 -12.32 5.79 4.07
CA ASP A 212 -11.16 6.07 4.90
C ASP A 212 -11.59 6.46 6.32
N TRP A 213 -10.69 6.26 7.28
CA TRP A 213 -10.91 6.58 8.66
C TRP A 213 -9.61 6.74 9.43
N PHE A 214 -9.68 7.45 10.55
CA PHE A 214 -8.62 7.55 11.55
C PHE A 214 -9.24 7.84 12.93
N ALA A 215 -8.59 7.34 13.97
CA ALA A 215 -8.89 7.66 15.37
C ALA A 215 -7.59 7.80 16.15
N ALA A 216 -7.44 8.91 16.86
CA ALA A 216 -6.20 9.26 17.57
C ALA A 216 -6.07 8.60 18.95
N SER A 217 -7.13 7.94 19.45
CA SER A 217 -7.15 7.36 20.80
C SER A 217 -8.16 6.22 20.90
N PRO A 218 -8.07 5.35 21.92
CA PRO A 218 -9.09 4.33 22.18
C PRO A 218 -10.51 4.89 22.34
N ASP A 219 -10.66 6.06 22.94
CA ASP A 219 -11.98 6.71 23.09
C ASP A 219 -12.52 7.19 21.72
N ALA A 220 -11.63 7.67 20.84
CA ALA A 220 -11.99 8.04 19.49
C ALA A 220 -12.38 6.82 18.64
N VAL A 221 -11.73 5.66 18.81
CA VAL A 221 -12.09 4.38 18.19
C VAL A 221 -13.50 3.96 18.64
N GLN A 222 -13.81 4.02 19.94
CA GLN A 222 -15.16 3.76 20.44
C GLN A 222 -16.18 4.76 19.90
N GLY A 223 -15.77 6.02 19.72
CA GLY A 223 -16.56 7.07 19.07
C GLY A 223 -16.93 6.72 17.63
N LEU A 224 -15.97 6.28 16.83
CA LEU A 224 -16.18 5.84 15.45
C LEU A 224 -17.17 4.68 15.37
N LEU A 225 -16.95 3.63 16.16
CA LEU A 225 -17.86 2.47 16.20
C LEU A 225 -19.28 2.88 16.58
N SER A 226 -19.40 3.74 17.60
CA SER A 226 -20.72 4.23 18.06
C SER A 226 -21.41 5.13 17.02
N PHE A 227 -20.63 5.90 16.24
CA PHE A 227 -21.17 6.68 15.14
C PHE A 227 -21.66 5.77 14.01
N LEU A 228 -20.88 4.77 13.62
CA LEU A 228 -21.26 3.78 12.60
C LEU A 228 -22.50 2.98 13.03
N ALA A 229 -22.67 2.67 14.32
CA ALA A 229 -23.83 1.99 14.85
C ALA A 229 -25.14 2.76 14.64
N ARG A 230 -25.11 4.08 14.44
CA ARG A 230 -26.31 4.90 14.14
C ARG A 230 -26.93 4.57 12.79
N PHE A 231 -26.18 3.94 11.90
CA PHE A 231 -26.64 3.56 10.56
C PHE A 231 -27.36 2.21 10.49
N ARG A 232 -27.48 1.48 11.61
CA ARG A 232 -28.04 0.12 11.69
C ARG A 232 -29.48 -0.04 11.17
N SER A 233 -30.28 1.03 11.14
CA SER A 233 -31.63 1.00 10.58
C SER A 233 -31.67 1.04 9.06
N VAL A 234 -30.55 1.40 8.41
CA VAL A 234 -30.46 1.59 6.96
C VAL A 234 -29.50 0.58 6.32
N TYR A 235 -28.39 0.27 7.01
CA TYR A 235 -27.34 -0.61 6.52
C TYR A 235 -27.15 -1.82 7.43
N PRO A 236 -27.34 -3.05 6.94
CA PRO A 236 -27.16 -4.25 7.74
C PRO A 236 -25.69 -4.54 8.07
N ALA A 237 -24.76 -4.06 7.24
CA ALA A 237 -23.33 -4.27 7.40
C ALA A 237 -22.54 -2.99 7.15
N VAL A 238 -21.31 -2.95 7.68
CA VAL A 238 -20.30 -1.93 7.42
C VAL A 238 -19.00 -2.60 7.04
N ARG A 239 -18.27 -2.03 6.07
CA ARG A 239 -16.94 -2.47 5.63
C ARG A 239 -15.93 -1.35 5.74
N TRP A 240 -14.70 -1.69 6.12
CA TRP A 240 -13.57 -0.76 6.17
C TRP A 240 -12.26 -1.45 5.82
N HIS A 241 -11.30 -0.68 5.29
CA HIS A 241 -9.91 -1.12 5.19
C HIS A 241 -9.22 -0.89 6.53
N GLY A 242 -8.40 -1.86 6.95
CA GLY A 242 -7.70 -1.79 8.22
C GLY A 242 -6.39 -2.57 8.25
N ALA A 243 -5.62 -2.33 9.30
CA ALA A 243 -4.37 -3.02 9.58
C ALA A 243 -4.57 -4.51 9.88
N PRO A 244 -3.53 -5.36 9.78
CA PRO A 244 -3.60 -6.74 10.28
C PRO A 244 -3.93 -6.84 11.79
N GLN A 245 -3.63 -5.78 12.55
CA GLN A 245 -4.00 -5.60 13.96
C GLN A 245 -4.89 -4.36 14.06
N ASP A 246 -6.13 -4.49 13.60
CA ASP A 246 -7.06 -3.37 13.41
C ASP A 246 -7.69 -2.91 14.71
N ASP A 247 -7.63 -1.60 14.99
CA ASP A 247 -8.13 -1.01 16.22
C ASP A 247 -9.65 -1.08 16.36
N LEU A 248 -10.41 -0.96 15.24
CA LEU A 248 -11.87 -1.10 15.28
C LEU A 248 -12.26 -2.53 15.64
N VAL A 249 -11.53 -3.52 15.09
CA VAL A 249 -11.71 -4.93 15.44
C VAL A 249 -11.37 -5.18 16.92
N ALA A 250 -10.23 -4.65 17.39
CA ALA A 250 -9.81 -4.81 18.79
C ALA A 250 -10.78 -4.19 19.79
N ALA A 251 -11.49 -3.14 19.40
CA ALA A 251 -12.47 -2.45 20.22
C ALA A 251 -13.88 -3.06 20.18
N MET A 252 -14.12 -4.07 19.33
CA MET A 252 -15.41 -4.78 19.28
C MET A 252 -15.58 -5.65 20.53
N PRO A 253 -16.77 -5.60 21.17
CA PRO A 253 -17.01 -6.33 22.44
C PRO A 253 -17.13 -7.84 22.25
N ASP A 254 -17.46 -8.32 21.06
CA ASP A 254 -17.68 -9.73 20.73
C ASP A 254 -17.47 -9.98 19.22
N LYS A 255 -17.65 -11.26 18.82
CA LYS A 255 -17.59 -11.74 17.45
C LYS A 255 -18.74 -11.19 16.62
N GLY A 256 -18.63 -10.01 16.10
CA GLY A 256 -19.63 -9.42 15.19
C GLY A 256 -19.03 -8.99 13.87
N TRP A 257 -17.78 -9.40 13.62
CA TRP A 257 -17.00 -9.03 12.45
C TRP A 257 -16.41 -10.26 11.74
N ARG A 258 -16.01 -10.07 10.51
CA ARG A 258 -15.26 -11.06 9.71
C ARG A 258 -14.25 -10.36 8.81
N LEU A 259 -13.25 -11.09 8.40
CA LEU A 259 -12.37 -10.70 7.31
C LEU A 259 -13.15 -10.92 6.00
N ALA A 260 -13.46 -9.82 5.30
CA ALA A 260 -14.22 -9.84 4.06
C ALA A 260 -13.32 -10.04 2.84
N HIS A 261 -12.10 -9.47 2.88
CA HIS A 261 -11.10 -9.60 1.83
C HIS A 261 -9.70 -9.46 2.43
N GLN A 262 -8.74 -10.20 1.87
CA GLN A 262 -7.31 -10.03 2.14
C GLN A 262 -6.54 -10.36 0.88
N GLU A 263 -5.66 -9.43 0.49
CA GLU A 263 -4.72 -9.63 -0.61
C GLU A 263 -3.33 -9.12 -0.18
N GLU A 264 -2.27 -9.73 -0.70
CA GLU A 264 -0.92 -9.23 -0.48
C GLU A 264 -0.47 -8.40 -1.67
N TRP A 265 0.05 -7.23 -1.38
CA TRP A 265 0.76 -6.43 -2.37
C TRP A 265 2.25 -6.78 -2.39
N LEU A 266 2.88 -6.56 -3.55
CA LEU A 266 4.27 -6.88 -3.80
C LEU A 266 5.09 -5.60 -3.98
N LEU A 267 6.37 -5.69 -3.59
CA LEU A 267 7.35 -4.62 -3.75
C LEU A 267 8.63 -5.17 -4.38
N ARG A 268 9.29 -4.34 -5.18
CA ARG A 268 10.68 -4.52 -5.63
C ARG A 268 11.50 -3.33 -5.17
N ALA A 269 12.63 -3.57 -4.50
CA ALA A 269 13.60 -2.53 -4.18
C ALA A 269 14.42 -2.20 -5.44
N LEU A 270 14.24 -1.00 -5.97
CA LEU A 270 14.97 -0.49 -7.16
C LEU A 270 16.34 0.02 -6.77
N ASP A 271 16.44 0.61 -5.57
CA ASP A 271 17.68 1.03 -4.94
C ASP A 271 17.63 0.73 -3.44
N PRO A 272 18.13 -0.43 -3.00
CA PRO A 272 18.07 -0.82 -1.58
C PRO A 272 18.74 0.17 -0.63
N ALA A 273 19.87 0.77 -1.02
CA ALA A 273 20.59 1.73 -0.17
C ALA A 273 19.80 3.02 -0.01
N ALA A 274 19.24 3.56 -1.10
CA ALA A 274 18.40 4.75 -1.06
C ALA A 274 17.07 4.48 -0.31
N ALA A 275 16.46 3.30 -0.50
CA ALA A 275 15.25 2.91 0.23
C ALA A 275 15.50 2.85 1.74
N LEU A 276 16.63 2.27 2.18
CA LEU A 276 17.02 2.23 3.59
C LEU A 276 17.29 3.64 4.17
N ARG A 277 17.81 4.59 3.38
CA ARG A 277 17.99 5.97 3.82
C ARG A 277 16.68 6.75 3.95
N GLN A 278 15.69 6.44 3.11
CA GLN A 278 14.42 7.18 3.11
C GLN A 278 13.43 6.70 4.17
N ARG A 279 13.44 5.41 4.54
CA ARG A 279 12.53 4.90 5.56
C ARG A 279 12.89 5.39 6.96
N GLY A 280 11.90 5.46 7.85
CA GLY A 280 12.12 5.67 9.27
C GLY A 280 12.46 4.39 10.03
N TYR A 281 12.91 4.56 11.30
CA TYR A 281 13.25 3.48 12.22
C TYR A 281 12.76 3.82 13.63
N HIS A 282 12.33 2.81 14.39
CA HIS A 282 11.90 2.98 15.79
C HIS A 282 13.05 2.87 16.80
N VAL A 283 14.27 2.68 16.34
CA VAL A 283 15.47 2.58 17.20
C VAL A 283 16.24 3.90 17.16
N ASP A 284 16.71 4.35 18.33
CA ASP A 284 17.50 5.58 18.42
C ASP A 284 18.92 5.39 17.89
N GLN A 285 19.51 4.20 18.10
CA GLN A 285 20.84 3.86 17.63
C GLN A 285 20.93 2.37 17.25
N ALA A 286 21.44 2.10 16.07
CA ALA A 286 21.80 0.75 15.66
C ALA A 286 22.85 0.78 14.54
N LYS A 287 23.76 -0.21 14.58
CA LYS A 287 24.69 -0.46 13.47
C LYS A 287 24.52 -1.89 12.99
N LEU A 288 24.47 -2.06 11.67
CA LEU A 288 24.29 -3.36 11.05
C LEU A 288 24.96 -3.36 9.68
N ALA A 289 25.75 -4.39 9.37
CA ALA A 289 26.16 -4.69 8.02
C ALA A 289 25.16 -5.66 7.38
N LEU A 290 24.57 -5.25 6.27
CA LEU A 290 23.58 -6.04 5.54
C LEU A 290 24.16 -6.42 4.17
N ARG A 291 24.20 -7.71 3.84
CA ARG A 291 24.56 -8.20 2.52
C ARG A 291 23.31 -8.68 1.79
N ILE A 292 22.94 -7.97 0.71
CA ILE A 292 21.76 -8.27 -0.11
C ILE A 292 22.24 -8.78 -1.47
N GLY A 293 22.19 -10.10 -1.70
CA GLY A 293 22.87 -10.70 -2.83
C GLY A 293 24.38 -10.38 -2.81
N ASP A 294 24.88 -9.70 -3.85
CA ASP A 294 26.31 -9.33 -3.97
C ASP A 294 26.62 -7.94 -3.37
N LYS A 295 25.62 -7.18 -2.95
CA LYS A 295 25.79 -5.82 -2.39
C LYS A 295 25.93 -5.87 -0.88
N SER A 296 26.98 -5.26 -0.37
CA SER A 296 27.19 -5.06 1.07
C SER A 296 26.92 -3.62 1.45
N LEU A 297 26.07 -3.41 2.45
CA LEU A 297 25.64 -2.10 2.95
C LEU A 297 25.93 -2.00 4.44
N ALA A 298 26.61 -0.92 4.84
CA ALA A 298 26.77 -0.53 6.24
C ALA A 298 25.65 0.44 6.62
N ILE A 299 24.87 0.11 7.62
CA ILE A 299 23.73 0.88 8.12
C ILE A 299 24.08 1.43 9.49
N ASP A 300 24.08 2.75 9.65
CA ASP A 300 24.21 3.45 10.94
C ASP A 300 22.93 4.26 11.17
N VAL A 301 22.08 3.80 12.10
CA VAL A 301 20.85 4.51 12.47
C VAL A 301 21.12 5.41 13.66
N ARG A 302 20.66 6.68 13.56
CA ARG A 302 20.66 7.66 14.63
C ARG A 302 19.34 8.44 14.59
N GLU A 303 18.70 8.56 15.75
CA GLU A 303 17.45 9.33 15.90
C GLU A 303 16.38 8.93 14.87
N GLY A 304 16.23 7.62 14.63
CA GLY A 304 15.23 7.11 13.68
C GLY A 304 15.53 7.32 12.20
N ALA A 305 16.73 7.80 11.84
CA ALA A 305 17.19 7.97 10.45
C ALA A 305 18.46 7.14 10.18
N ALA A 306 18.62 6.63 8.96
CA ALA A 306 19.79 5.82 8.59
C ALA A 306 20.74 6.55 7.65
N GLU A 307 22.05 6.51 7.98
CA GLU A 307 23.12 6.66 7.01
C GLU A 307 23.48 5.28 6.45
N VAL A 308 23.57 5.16 5.13
CA VAL A 308 23.86 3.89 4.45
C VAL A 308 25.03 4.08 3.51
N GLY A 309 26.12 3.40 3.82
CA GLY A 309 27.33 3.33 3.00
C GLY A 309 27.48 1.99 2.27
N GLU A 310 28.30 1.94 1.22
CA GLU A 310 28.70 0.70 0.58
C GLU A 310 29.86 0.04 1.35
N GLY A 311 29.82 -1.28 1.46
CA GLY A 311 30.80 -2.09 2.18
C GLY A 311 30.45 -2.32 3.64
N ALA A 312 30.86 -3.46 4.19
CA ALA A 312 30.68 -3.83 5.58
C ALA A 312 31.85 -3.30 6.44
N VAL A 313 31.52 -2.74 7.61
CA VAL A 313 32.54 -2.43 8.63
C VAL A 313 32.87 -3.73 9.37
N ALA A 314 34.15 -4.03 9.55
CA ALA A 314 34.62 -5.29 10.13
C ALA A 314 34.11 -5.59 11.56
N SER A 315 33.66 -4.57 12.27
CA SER A 315 33.12 -4.65 13.64
C SER A 315 31.59 -4.82 13.71
N ASP A 316 30.87 -4.68 12.59
CA ASP A 316 29.42 -4.76 12.59
C ASP A 316 28.93 -6.20 12.40
N PRO A 317 27.84 -6.60 13.10
CA PRO A 317 27.21 -7.89 12.80
C PRO A 317 26.76 -7.93 11.32
N VAL A 318 27.25 -8.92 10.57
CA VAL A 318 26.88 -9.09 9.17
C VAL A 318 25.69 -10.04 9.05
N VAL A 319 24.64 -9.56 8.42
CA VAL A 319 23.43 -10.35 8.07
C VAL A 319 23.32 -10.47 6.56
N CYS A 320 23.30 -11.69 6.06
CA CYS A 320 23.14 -12.00 4.64
C CYS A 320 21.67 -12.24 4.34
N VAL A 321 21.14 -11.55 3.35
CA VAL A 321 19.73 -11.63 2.95
C VAL A 321 19.63 -11.96 1.47
N HIS A 322 18.85 -12.97 1.12
CA HIS A 322 18.49 -13.22 -0.26
C HIS A 322 17.77 -11.98 -0.84
N ALA A 323 18.16 -11.55 -2.06
CA ALA A 323 17.68 -10.29 -2.60
C ALA A 323 16.14 -10.12 -2.59
N PRO A 324 15.30 -11.11 -2.95
CA PRO A 324 13.85 -10.99 -2.83
C PRO A 324 13.38 -10.90 -1.37
N ALA A 325 14.02 -11.60 -0.43
CA ALA A 325 13.66 -11.59 0.98
C ALA A 325 13.94 -10.24 1.67
N PHE A 326 14.84 -9.44 1.11
CA PHE A 326 15.10 -8.07 1.59
C PHE A 326 13.82 -7.22 1.65
N VAL A 327 12.93 -7.38 0.68
CA VAL A 327 11.64 -6.66 0.64
C VAL A 327 10.83 -6.92 1.90
N GLN A 328 10.70 -8.19 2.29
CA GLN A 328 9.92 -8.59 3.47
C GLN A 328 10.51 -8.05 4.77
N LEU A 329 11.85 -7.98 4.83
CA LEU A 329 12.57 -7.40 5.94
C LEU A 329 12.42 -5.86 5.96
N PHE A 330 12.63 -5.23 4.81
CA PHE A 330 12.54 -3.78 4.62
C PHE A 330 11.17 -3.22 5.04
N THR A 331 10.09 -3.88 4.67
CA THR A 331 8.74 -3.45 5.03
C THR A 331 8.34 -3.81 6.47
N GLY A 332 9.06 -4.73 7.12
CA GLY A 332 8.64 -5.31 8.40
C GLY A 332 7.58 -6.41 8.25
N PHE A 333 7.28 -6.85 7.01
CA PHE A 333 6.29 -7.91 6.75
C PHE A 333 6.68 -9.24 7.40
N ARG A 334 7.98 -9.53 7.45
CA ARG A 334 8.53 -10.67 8.21
C ARG A 334 9.83 -10.29 8.89
N SER A 335 10.01 -10.77 10.11
CA SER A 335 11.23 -10.59 10.89
C SER A 335 12.40 -11.36 10.30
N ALA A 336 13.64 -10.92 10.57
CA ALA A 336 14.86 -11.62 10.18
C ALA A 336 14.91 -13.03 10.76
N SER A 337 14.51 -13.20 12.03
CA SER A 337 14.39 -14.52 12.69
C SER A 337 13.42 -15.45 11.96
N LYS A 338 12.28 -14.93 11.46
CA LYS A 338 11.34 -15.72 10.68
C LYS A 338 11.92 -16.10 9.32
N LEU A 339 12.57 -15.17 8.64
CA LEU A 339 13.22 -15.41 7.34
C LEU A 339 14.42 -16.37 7.46
N ALA A 340 15.17 -16.31 8.57
CA ALA A 340 16.26 -17.25 8.85
C ALA A 340 15.75 -18.69 8.95
N ARG A 341 14.59 -18.92 9.56
CA ARG A 341 13.95 -20.26 9.61
C ARG A 341 13.57 -20.81 8.23
N TYR A 342 13.41 -19.93 7.24
CA TYR A 342 13.18 -20.31 5.83
C TYR A 342 14.47 -20.39 5.00
N GLY A 343 15.64 -20.18 5.61
CA GLY A 343 16.93 -20.15 4.90
C GLY A 343 17.14 -18.93 4.01
N LEU A 344 16.34 -17.89 4.18
CA LEU A 344 16.37 -16.66 3.37
C LEU A 344 17.22 -15.55 3.97
N VAL A 345 17.56 -15.68 5.26
CA VAL A 345 18.47 -14.81 6.01
C VAL A 345 19.47 -15.67 6.75
N ALA A 346 20.74 -15.28 6.75
CA ALA A 346 21.83 -15.93 7.48
C ALA A 346 22.67 -14.88 8.22
N GLY A 347 23.09 -15.22 9.44
CA GLY A 347 23.92 -14.39 10.30
C GLY A 347 24.07 -15.04 11.66
N ASP A 348 24.91 -14.49 12.53
CA ASP A 348 24.95 -14.92 13.91
C ASP A 348 23.67 -14.49 14.68
N SER A 349 23.46 -15.08 15.85
CA SER A 349 22.26 -14.78 16.66
C SER A 349 22.15 -13.31 17.07
N ALA A 350 23.28 -12.60 17.23
CA ALA A 350 23.29 -11.21 17.61
C ALA A 350 22.89 -10.31 16.43
N GLY A 351 23.43 -10.59 15.24
CA GLY A 351 23.08 -9.88 13.99
C GLY A 351 21.62 -10.06 13.63
N ILE A 352 21.08 -11.29 13.70
CA ILE A 352 19.66 -11.57 13.42
C ILE A 352 18.76 -10.81 14.40
N ARG A 353 19.05 -10.82 15.71
CA ARG A 353 18.27 -10.05 16.71
C ARG A 353 18.34 -8.56 16.45
N ARG A 354 19.52 -8.01 16.10
CA ARG A 354 19.67 -6.61 15.76
C ARG A 354 18.88 -6.23 14.50
N CYS A 355 18.88 -7.11 13.51
CA CYS A 355 18.07 -6.96 12.31
C CYS A 355 16.57 -6.95 12.65
N ASP A 356 16.10 -7.85 13.52
CA ASP A 356 14.71 -7.84 14.00
C ASP A 356 14.36 -6.51 14.69
N GLN A 357 15.24 -5.99 15.57
CA GLN A 357 15.02 -4.71 16.24
C GLN A 357 15.00 -3.53 15.26
N LEU A 358 15.92 -3.52 14.28
CA LEU A 358 16.05 -2.44 13.31
C LEU A 358 14.81 -2.31 12.41
N PHE A 359 14.22 -3.44 12.01
CA PHE A 359 13.08 -3.48 11.10
C PHE A 359 11.73 -3.74 11.81
N ALA A 360 11.73 -3.76 13.15
CA ALA A 360 10.49 -3.87 13.92
C ALA A 360 9.54 -2.70 13.67
N GLY A 361 8.24 -2.95 13.75
CA GLY A 361 7.21 -1.93 13.64
C GLY A 361 5.82 -2.49 13.36
N PRO A 362 4.84 -1.61 13.11
CA PRO A 362 3.50 -2.04 12.71
C PRO A 362 3.55 -2.91 11.45
N PRO A 363 2.72 -3.96 11.36
CA PRO A 363 2.63 -4.76 10.14
C PRO A 363 2.24 -3.89 8.94
N PRO A 364 2.96 -4.00 7.79
CA PRO A 364 2.70 -3.16 6.64
C PRO A 364 1.37 -3.49 5.96
N TRP A 365 0.60 -2.45 5.66
CA TRP A 365 -0.66 -2.56 4.94
C TRP A 365 -0.94 -1.33 4.09
N VAL A 366 -1.92 -1.43 3.20
CA VAL A 366 -2.41 -0.34 2.36
C VAL A 366 -3.93 -0.29 2.42
N ALA A 367 -4.48 0.90 2.28
CA ALA A 367 -5.93 1.12 2.19
C ALA A 367 -6.42 1.22 0.74
N GLU A 368 -5.52 1.51 -0.19
CA GLU A 368 -5.79 1.66 -1.62
C GLU A 368 -5.34 0.44 -2.40
N HIS A 369 -6.22 -0.07 -3.24
CA HIS A 369 -5.86 -1.03 -4.27
C HIS A 369 -5.35 -0.26 -5.51
N PHE A 370 -4.05 -0.29 -5.79
CA PHE A 370 -3.38 0.40 -6.89
C PHE A 370 -2.94 -0.54 -8.02
#